data_c126f35aa516854cd2efc224161cef2d
#
_entry.id   c126f35aa516854cd2efc224161cef2d
#
_cell.length_a   1.000
_cell.length_b   1.000
_cell.length_c   1.000
_cell.angle_alpha   90.00
_cell.angle_beta   90.00
_cell.angle_gamma   90.00
#
_symmetry.space_group_name_H-M   'P 1'
#
loop_
_entity.id
_entity.type
_entity.pdbx_description
1 polymer ?
#
loop_
_entity_poly.entity_id
_entity_poly.type
_entity_poly.pdbx_seq_one_letter_code
_entity_poly.pdbx_strand_id
1 'polypeptide(L)'
;RIYLPRLEAAAHASPLAFKAGHENGNYREVEAFWQQFPYAVDEEIGLEDGPLEVCGAVFEVIHTPGHSVDHVAFRTPDDVLYVGDTLMSGRLLRQAKLSYALSHEVDLESKEKLRRYHCAAYILAHGSIEQELEALIDENLRYIRQRAETVWRSIEKPMSMEQIIRAVWRELGLHAGAYYYRTLETGNMIRSLVQLLCSEGRLEHRFEDGVEHFNRAGTWEA
;
A
#
# COMPACT_ATOMS: atom_id res chain seq x y z
N ARG A 1 -9.43 15.40 19.78
CA ARG A 1 -8.77 14.12 20.07
C ARG A 1 -8.33 13.48 18.77
N ILE A 2 -7.19 12.81 18.81
CA ILE A 2 -6.60 12.07 17.68
C ILE A 2 -6.68 10.58 18.01
N TYR A 3 -7.34 9.84 17.12
CA TYR A 3 -7.43 8.39 17.16
C TYR A 3 -6.56 7.83 16.04
N LEU A 4 -5.72 6.86 16.34
CA LEU A 4 -4.95 6.13 15.32
C LEU A 4 -5.05 4.62 15.55
N PRO A 5 -5.02 3.82 14.48
CA PRO A 5 -4.81 2.39 14.60
C PRO A 5 -3.54 2.09 15.39
N ARG A 6 -3.57 1.04 16.20
CA ARG A 6 -2.51 0.76 17.19
C ARG A 6 -1.11 0.68 16.60
N LEU A 7 -0.96 0.02 15.45
CA LEU A 7 0.36 -0.12 14.83
C LEU A 7 0.83 1.19 14.16
N GLU A 8 -0.11 1.99 13.66
CA GLU A 8 0.19 3.35 13.18
C GLU A 8 0.63 4.26 14.34
N ALA A 9 -0.06 4.20 15.48
CA ALA A 9 0.31 4.94 16.68
C ALA A 9 1.72 4.53 17.16
N ALA A 10 2.02 3.24 17.16
CA ALA A 10 3.34 2.72 17.52
C ALA A 10 4.43 3.18 16.53
N ALA A 11 4.14 3.18 15.23
CA ALA A 11 5.08 3.68 14.22
C ALA A 11 5.34 5.19 14.39
N HIS A 12 4.35 5.95 14.83
CA HIS A 12 4.48 7.39 15.08
C HIS A 12 5.04 7.75 16.47
N ALA A 13 5.26 6.79 17.35
CA ALA A 13 5.71 7.05 18.73
C ALA A 13 7.10 7.69 18.84
N SER A 14 7.98 7.52 17.85
CA SER A 14 9.30 8.12 17.81
C SER A 14 9.89 8.12 16.39
N PRO A 15 10.92 8.96 16.11
CA PRO A 15 11.60 8.93 14.81
C PRO A 15 12.16 7.55 14.46
N LEU A 16 12.63 6.80 15.44
CA LEU A 16 13.19 5.46 15.21
C LEU A 16 12.08 4.44 14.89
N ALA A 17 10.94 4.50 15.58
CA ALA A 17 9.78 3.68 15.28
C ALA A 17 9.23 3.99 13.87
N PHE A 18 9.13 5.29 13.55
CA PHE A 18 8.72 5.74 12.22
C PHE A 18 9.65 5.22 11.12
N LYS A 19 10.98 5.29 11.35
CA LYS A 19 11.96 4.72 10.41
C LYS A 19 11.79 3.21 10.23
N ALA A 20 11.55 2.47 11.32
CA ALA A 20 11.36 1.02 11.24
C ALA A 20 10.12 0.64 10.43
N GLY A 21 9.04 1.42 10.52
CA GLY A 21 7.80 1.19 9.75
C GLY A 21 7.87 1.63 8.28
N HIS A 22 8.75 2.55 7.92
CA HIS A 22 8.79 3.15 6.58
C HIS A 22 10.06 2.84 5.79
N GLU A 23 11.11 2.29 6.42
CA GLU A 23 12.41 1.89 5.83
C GLU A 23 13.10 2.94 4.92
N ASN A 24 12.63 4.17 4.90
CA ASN A 24 13.07 5.21 3.95
C ASN A 24 14.05 6.20 4.59
N GLY A 25 15.16 6.46 3.91
CA GLY A 25 16.10 7.50 4.28
C GLY A 25 17.02 7.17 5.46
N ASN A 26 17.98 8.04 5.73
CA ASN A 26 18.80 7.98 6.93
C ASN A 26 18.05 8.54 8.14
N TYR A 27 18.51 8.23 9.35
CA TYR A 27 17.81 8.61 10.59
C TYR A 27 17.54 10.12 10.71
N ARG A 28 18.48 10.97 10.30
CA ARG A 28 18.33 12.44 10.42
C ARG A 28 17.24 12.99 9.48
N GLU A 29 17.15 12.43 8.30
CA GLU A 29 16.09 12.81 7.34
C GLU A 29 14.72 12.37 7.87
N VAL A 30 14.64 11.15 8.39
CA VAL A 30 13.42 10.62 9.00
C VAL A 30 13.02 11.44 10.24
N GLU A 31 13.96 11.76 11.11
CA GLU A 31 13.72 12.60 12.29
C GLU A 31 13.20 13.99 11.90
N ALA A 32 13.83 14.64 10.90
CA ALA A 32 13.38 15.94 10.39
C ALA A 32 11.99 15.89 9.76
N PHE A 33 11.65 14.79 9.09
CA PHE A 33 10.30 14.57 8.56
C PHE A 33 9.30 14.34 9.67
N TRP A 34 9.60 13.46 10.63
CA TRP A 34 8.75 13.12 11.77
C TRP A 34 8.42 14.37 12.62
N GLN A 35 9.38 15.28 12.82
CA GLN A 35 9.19 16.53 13.56
C GLN A 35 8.18 17.49 12.88
N GLN A 36 7.79 17.28 11.64
CA GLN A 36 6.77 18.07 10.96
C GLN A 36 5.34 17.66 11.37
N PHE A 37 5.19 16.53 12.09
CA PHE A 37 3.91 16.00 12.56
C PHE A 37 3.89 15.94 14.10
N PRO A 38 3.89 17.11 14.79
CA PRO A 38 3.96 17.16 16.25
C PRO A 38 2.56 16.93 16.87
N TYR A 39 2.04 15.73 16.74
CA TYR A 39 0.80 15.36 17.42
C TYR A 39 1.03 14.19 18.36
N ALA A 40 0.24 14.17 19.44
CA ALA A 40 0.14 13.02 20.33
C ALA A 40 -1.16 12.27 20.03
N VAL A 41 -1.08 10.96 20.00
CA VAL A 41 -2.27 10.11 19.86
C VAL A 41 -2.99 10.10 21.21
N ASP A 42 -4.26 10.46 21.21
CA ASP A 42 -5.08 10.45 22.42
C ASP A 42 -5.62 9.06 22.73
N GLU A 43 -6.02 8.33 21.70
CA GLU A 43 -6.60 6.98 21.83
C GLU A 43 -6.17 6.09 20.67
N GLU A 44 -5.92 4.80 20.96
CA GLU A 44 -5.58 3.80 19.97
C GLU A 44 -6.84 3.03 19.55
N ILE A 45 -6.98 2.84 18.21
CA ILE A 45 -7.95 1.91 17.66
C ILE A 45 -7.36 0.49 17.78
N GLY A 46 -8.18 -0.47 18.25
CA GLY A 46 -7.75 -1.87 18.40
C GLY A 46 -7.38 -2.53 17.07
N LEU A 47 -6.96 -3.79 17.11
CA LEU A 47 -6.51 -4.55 15.92
C LEU A 47 -7.64 -5.32 15.22
N GLU A 48 -8.86 -5.25 15.73
CA GLU A 48 -10.00 -6.01 15.24
C GLU A 48 -11.05 -5.09 14.62
N ASP A 49 -11.74 -5.57 13.59
CA ASP A 49 -12.93 -4.91 13.07
C ASP A 49 -13.98 -4.76 14.19
N GLY A 50 -14.66 -3.63 14.24
CA GLY A 50 -15.67 -3.44 15.26
C GLY A 50 -16.09 -2.00 15.49
N PRO A 51 -16.95 -1.77 16.51
CA PRO A 51 -17.48 -0.45 16.78
C PRO A 51 -16.44 0.45 17.45
N LEU A 52 -16.43 1.72 17.05
CA LEU A 52 -15.68 2.81 17.65
C LEU A 52 -16.63 3.96 17.98
N GLU A 53 -16.81 4.25 19.26
CA GLU A 53 -17.61 5.40 19.68
C GLU A 53 -16.75 6.67 19.73
N VAL A 54 -17.12 7.68 18.96
CA VAL A 54 -16.48 9.00 18.96
C VAL A 54 -17.56 10.08 19.08
N CYS A 55 -17.49 10.89 20.14
CA CYS A 55 -18.40 12.01 20.37
C CYS A 55 -19.91 11.63 20.33
N GLY A 56 -20.27 10.45 20.82
CA GLY A 56 -21.63 9.94 20.83
C GLY A 56 -22.14 9.34 19.50
N ALA A 57 -21.28 9.27 18.48
CA ALA A 57 -21.54 8.56 17.24
C ALA A 57 -20.75 7.25 17.23
N VAL A 58 -21.38 6.17 16.73
CA VAL A 58 -20.75 4.86 16.61
C VAL A 58 -20.36 4.61 15.17
N PHE A 59 -19.07 4.49 14.92
CA PHE A 59 -18.49 4.11 13.65
C PHE A 59 -18.17 2.61 13.65
N GLU A 60 -18.19 1.97 12.50
CA GLU A 60 -17.63 0.64 12.31
C GLU A 60 -16.21 0.78 11.74
N VAL A 61 -15.22 0.28 12.47
CA VAL A 61 -13.82 0.20 12.00
C VAL A 61 -13.66 -1.08 11.20
N ILE A 62 -13.05 -0.97 10.04
CA ILE A 62 -12.76 -2.09 9.15
C ILE A 62 -11.27 -2.04 8.83
N HIS A 63 -10.50 -3.01 9.34
CA HIS A 63 -9.07 -3.10 9.05
C HIS A 63 -8.83 -3.48 7.59
N THR A 64 -8.09 -2.65 6.90
CA THR A 64 -7.71 -2.79 5.49
C THR A 64 -6.20 -2.56 5.33
N PRO A 65 -5.34 -3.37 6.02
CA PRO A 65 -3.90 -3.23 5.93
C PRO A 65 -3.38 -3.46 4.51
N GLY A 66 -2.16 -3.06 4.25
CA GLY A 66 -1.50 -3.23 2.95
C GLY A 66 -1.04 -1.91 2.36
N HIS A 67 -1.89 -0.88 2.30
CA HIS A 67 -1.41 0.48 2.02
C HIS A 67 -0.44 0.93 3.10
N SER A 68 -0.84 0.87 4.35
CA SER A 68 0.03 1.01 5.52
C SER A 68 -0.13 -0.19 6.45
N VAL A 69 0.64 -0.23 7.55
CA VAL A 69 0.72 -1.39 8.43
C VAL A 69 -0.60 -1.73 9.11
N ASP A 70 -1.42 -0.75 9.38
CA ASP A 70 -2.70 -0.89 10.10
C ASP A 70 -3.77 0.06 9.54
N HIS A 71 -3.79 0.21 8.21
CA HIS A 71 -4.78 1.03 7.53
C HIS A 71 -6.20 0.58 7.86
N VAL A 72 -7.12 1.53 8.04
CA VAL A 72 -8.52 1.27 8.35
C VAL A 72 -9.47 2.06 7.44
N ALA A 73 -10.57 1.45 7.11
CA ALA A 73 -11.77 2.09 6.58
C ALA A 73 -12.78 2.33 7.71
N PHE A 74 -13.68 3.30 7.55
CA PHE A 74 -14.70 3.64 8.53
C PHE A 74 -16.07 3.69 7.90
N ARG A 75 -17.02 2.93 8.45
CA ARG A 75 -18.44 3.10 8.13
C ARG A 75 -19.08 4.00 9.16
N THR A 76 -19.74 5.05 8.67
CA THR A 76 -20.44 6.03 9.49
C THR A 76 -21.83 5.55 9.89
N PRO A 77 -22.47 6.15 10.94
CA PRO A 77 -23.84 5.79 11.34
C PRO A 77 -24.90 6.02 10.27
N ASP A 78 -24.66 6.93 9.32
CA ASP A 78 -25.52 7.23 8.18
C ASP A 78 -25.18 6.43 6.91
N ASP A 79 -24.48 5.30 7.11
CA ASP A 79 -24.22 4.31 6.07
C ASP A 79 -23.30 4.79 4.93
N VAL A 80 -22.32 5.63 5.24
CA VAL A 80 -21.28 6.05 4.32
C VAL A 80 -19.98 5.33 4.70
N LEU A 81 -19.31 4.70 3.74
CA LEU A 81 -18.01 4.05 3.95
C LEU A 81 -16.86 4.95 3.45
N TYR A 82 -16.03 5.44 4.36
CA TYR A 82 -14.77 6.05 4.03
C TYR A 82 -13.72 4.96 3.87
N VAL A 83 -13.29 4.70 2.64
CA VAL A 83 -12.35 3.60 2.32
C VAL A 83 -10.88 3.99 2.44
N GLY A 84 -10.59 5.26 2.74
CA GLY A 84 -9.22 5.76 2.83
C GLY A 84 -8.44 5.55 1.53
N ASP A 85 -7.21 5.11 1.69
CA ASP A 85 -6.28 4.82 0.59
C ASP A 85 -6.31 3.35 0.13
N THR A 86 -7.25 2.54 0.65
CA THR A 86 -7.44 1.16 0.18
C THR A 86 -7.80 1.13 -1.30
N LEU A 87 -8.55 2.10 -1.79
CA LEU A 87 -8.91 2.21 -3.20
C LEU A 87 -8.50 3.54 -3.80
N MET A 88 -7.94 3.47 -4.99
CA MET A 88 -7.66 4.62 -5.84
C MET A 88 -8.81 4.84 -6.82
N SER A 89 -9.20 6.10 -7.04
CA SER A 89 -10.17 6.43 -8.09
C SER A 89 -9.64 6.06 -9.49
N GLY A 90 -10.51 5.72 -10.41
CA GLY A 90 -10.12 5.40 -11.78
C GLY A 90 -9.31 6.50 -12.48
N ARG A 91 -9.52 7.76 -12.09
CA ARG A 91 -8.69 8.88 -12.56
C ARG A 91 -7.24 8.75 -12.07
N LEU A 92 -7.03 8.44 -10.79
CA LEU A 92 -5.70 8.27 -10.21
C LEU A 92 -5.00 7.03 -10.77
N LEU A 93 -5.70 5.91 -10.94
CA LEU A 93 -5.16 4.69 -11.54
C LEU A 93 -4.63 4.94 -12.96
N ARG A 94 -5.34 5.73 -13.77
CA ARG A 94 -4.86 6.08 -15.12
C ARG A 94 -3.64 7.00 -15.12
N GLN A 95 -3.44 7.80 -14.09
CA GLN A 95 -2.31 8.72 -13.96
C GLN A 95 -1.11 8.10 -13.25
N ALA A 96 -1.36 7.21 -12.31
CA ALA A 96 -0.31 6.55 -11.53
C ALA A 96 0.45 5.53 -12.38
N LYS A 97 1.75 5.53 -12.27
CA LYS A 97 2.61 4.50 -12.85
C LYS A 97 2.81 3.31 -11.93
N LEU A 98 2.81 3.57 -10.63
CA LEU A 98 2.80 2.59 -9.54
C LEU A 98 1.84 3.07 -8.45
N SER A 99 1.15 2.15 -7.79
CA SER A 99 0.40 2.43 -6.57
C SER A 99 1.31 2.21 -5.36
N TYR A 100 1.15 3.08 -4.36
CA TYR A 100 1.82 2.84 -3.09
C TYR A 100 1.09 1.74 -2.33
N ALA A 101 1.85 0.77 -1.85
CA ALA A 101 1.46 -0.19 -0.83
C ALA A 101 2.70 -0.68 -0.10
N LEU A 102 2.62 -0.83 1.21
CA LEU A 102 3.63 -1.48 2.02
C LEU A 102 3.73 -2.97 1.64
N SER A 103 2.57 -3.61 1.43
CA SER A 103 2.46 -4.98 0.94
C SER A 103 1.32 -5.09 -0.06
N HIS A 104 1.64 -5.33 -1.33
CA HIS A 104 0.61 -5.55 -2.36
C HIS A 104 -0.19 -6.84 -2.13
N GLU A 105 0.40 -7.85 -1.52
CA GLU A 105 -0.27 -9.11 -1.17
C GLU A 105 -1.44 -8.85 -0.21
N VAL A 106 -1.15 -8.18 0.90
CA VAL A 106 -2.15 -7.84 1.93
C VAL A 106 -3.14 -6.77 1.42
N ASP A 107 -2.66 -5.83 0.59
CA ASP A 107 -3.49 -4.79 -0.03
C ASP A 107 -4.54 -5.37 -0.98
N LEU A 108 -4.20 -6.43 -1.74
CA LEU A 108 -5.15 -7.15 -2.58
C LEU A 108 -6.26 -7.80 -1.73
N GLU A 109 -5.92 -8.45 -0.61
CA GLU A 109 -6.89 -9.06 0.31
C GLU A 109 -7.82 -8.01 0.92
N SER A 110 -7.27 -6.85 1.30
CA SER A 110 -8.03 -5.73 1.85
C SER A 110 -9.02 -5.15 0.82
N LYS A 111 -8.63 -5.03 -0.44
CA LYS A 111 -9.52 -4.62 -1.52
C LYS A 111 -10.66 -5.61 -1.74
N GLU A 112 -10.36 -6.90 -1.77
CA GLU A 112 -11.37 -7.96 -1.88
C GLU A 112 -12.33 -7.98 -0.67
N LYS A 113 -11.82 -7.72 0.55
CA LYS A 113 -12.62 -7.63 1.77
C LYS A 113 -13.72 -6.58 1.64
N LEU A 114 -13.45 -5.44 0.99
CA LEU A 114 -14.41 -4.35 0.83
C LEU A 114 -15.65 -4.74 0.03
N ARG A 115 -15.64 -5.79 -0.79
CA ARG A 115 -16.83 -6.30 -1.50
C ARG A 115 -17.97 -6.70 -0.59
N ARG A 116 -17.70 -6.98 0.68
CA ARG A 116 -18.72 -7.38 1.67
C ARG A 116 -19.53 -6.21 2.21
N TYR A 117 -19.09 -4.98 1.94
CA TYR A 117 -19.71 -3.78 2.51
C TYR A 117 -20.54 -3.07 1.45
N HIS A 118 -21.87 -3.13 1.65
CA HIS A 118 -22.84 -2.44 0.81
C HIS A 118 -23.35 -1.23 1.60
N CYS A 119 -23.00 -0.02 1.15
CA CYS A 119 -23.30 1.23 1.82
C CYS A 119 -24.00 2.21 0.87
N ALA A 120 -24.64 3.22 1.43
CA ALA A 120 -25.35 4.25 0.66
C ALA A 120 -24.39 5.10 -0.22
N ALA A 121 -23.13 5.28 0.22
CA ALA A 121 -22.09 5.96 -0.53
C ALA A 121 -20.71 5.56 -0.02
N TYR A 122 -19.69 5.84 -0.85
CA TYR A 122 -18.28 5.53 -0.54
C TYR A 122 -17.42 6.75 -0.81
N ILE A 123 -16.53 7.07 0.13
CA ILE A 123 -15.63 8.21 0.05
C ILE A 123 -14.18 7.70 -0.05
N LEU A 124 -13.47 8.13 -1.07
CA LEU A 124 -12.05 7.85 -1.26
C LEU A 124 -11.19 9.00 -0.73
N ALA A 125 -10.02 8.71 -0.15
CA ALA A 125 -9.12 9.74 0.41
C ALA A 125 -8.69 10.77 -0.64
N HIS A 126 -8.46 10.34 -1.87
CA HIS A 126 -7.97 11.19 -2.96
C HIS A 126 -9.01 11.40 -4.07
N GLY A 127 -10.23 11.80 -3.70
CA GLY A 127 -10.92 12.47 -4.70
C GLY A 127 -12.36 12.24 -5.04
N SER A 128 -12.99 11.11 -4.86
CA SER A 128 -14.34 10.93 -5.35
C SER A 128 -15.29 10.37 -4.30
N ILE A 129 -16.55 10.66 -4.50
CA ILE A 129 -17.66 9.96 -3.85
C ILE A 129 -18.23 9.01 -4.89
N GLU A 130 -18.25 7.72 -4.56
CA GLU A 130 -18.75 6.67 -5.42
C GLU A 130 -20.08 6.13 -4.86
N GLN A 131 -20.94 5.66 -5.75
CA GLN A 131 -22.21 5.02 -5.35
C GLN A 131 -22.08 3.49 -5.30
N GLU A 132 -21.10 2.95 -6.00
CA GLU A 132 -20.83 1.52 -6.09
C GLU A 132 -19.31 1.28 -6.08
N LEU A 133 -18.85 0.25 -5.36
CA LEU A 133 -17.43 -0.09 -5.29
C LEU A 133 -17.02 -1.24 -6.21
N GLU A 134 -17.91 -2.10 -6.63
CA GLU A 134 -17.59 -3.36 -7.29
C GLU A 134 -16.67 -3.16 -8.51
N ALA A 135 -17.10 -2.31 -9.44
CA ALA A 135 -16.32 -1.99 -10.63
C ALA A 135 -14.97 -1.30 -10.29
N LEU A 136 -14.96 -0.47 -9.25
CA LEU A 136 -13.74 0.22 -8.80
C LEU A 136 -12.75 -0.74 -8.14
N ILE A 137 -13.23 -1.70 -7.35
CA ILE A 137 -12.41 -2.76 -6.79
C ILE A 137 -11.75 -3.55 -7.93
N ASP A 138 -12.54 -3.99 -8.92
CA ASP A 138 -12.02 -4.71 -10.09
C ASP A 138 -10.97 -3.90 -10.86
N GLU A 139 -11.17 -2.59 -11.03
CA GLU A 139 -10.20 -1.71 -11.69
C GLU A 139 -8.89 -1.63 -10.89
N ASN A 140 -8.96 -1.50 -9.55
CA ASN A 140 -7.80 -1.48 -8.67
C ASN A 140 -7.03 -2.81 -8.69
N LEU A 141 -7.73 -3.94 -8.56
CA LEU A 141 -7.11 -5.27 -8.61
C LEU A 141 -6.42 -5.51 -9.94
N ARG A 142 -7.11 -5.22 -11.05
CA ARG A 142 -6.56 -5.34 -12.40
C ARG A 142 -5.33 -4.46 -12.59
N TYR A 143 -5.35 -3.24 -12.05
CA TYR A 143 -4.22 -2.33 -12.11
C TYR A 143 -2.98 -2.94 -11.43
N ILE A 144 -3.13 -3.47 -10.21
CA ILE A 144 -2.01 -4.11 -9.48
C ILE A 144 -1.49 -5.31 -10.27
N ARG A 145 -2.38 -6.15 -10.81
CA ARG A 145 -2.00 -7.31 -11.65
C ARG A 145 -1.22 -6.89 -12.89
N GLN A 146 -1.60 -5.83 -13.56
CA GLN A 146 -0.86 -5.27 -14.71
C GLN A 146 0.54 -4.78 -14.30
N ARG A 147 0.69 -4.19 -13.11
CA ARG A 147 2.00 -3.77 -12.59
C ARG A 147 2.87 -4.97 -12.22
N ALA A 148 2.29 -5.98 -11.60
CA ALA A 148 2.98 -7.25 -11.31
C ALA A 148 3.44 -7.94 -12.62
N GLU A 149 2.59 -7.96 -13.65
CA GLU A 149 2.97 -8.46 -14.97
C GLU A 149 4.14 -7.67 -15.59
N THR A 150 4.13 -6.34 -15.46
CA THR A 150 5.25 -5.51 -15.94
C THR A 150 6.56 -5.88 -15.23
N VAL A 151 6.51 -6.08 -13.91
CA VAL A 151 7.68 -6.54 -13.13
C VAL A 151 8.13 -7.91 -13.62
N TRP A 152 7.21 -8.86 -13.74
CA TRP A 152 7.52 -10.22 -14.20
C TRP A 152 8.16 -10.23 -15.60
N ARG A 153 7.61 -9.46 -16.55
CA ARG A 153 8.16 -9.34 -17.91
C ARG A 153 9.56 -8.72 -17.95
N SER A 154 9.86 -7.82 -17.02
CA SER A 154 11.16 -7.17 -16.94
C SER A 154 12.29 -8.10 -16.47
N ILE A 155 11.96 -9.30 -15.97
CA ILE A 155 12.94 -10.30 -15.50
C ILE A 155 13.18 -11.32 -16.61
N GLU A 156 14.10 -11.05 -17.54
CA GLU A 156 14.40 -11.93 -18.69
C GLU A 156 15.39 -13.06 -18.33
N LYS A 157 16.16 -12.90 -17.28
CA LYS A 157 17.18 -13.80 -16.77
C LYS A 157 17.30 -13.62 -15.26
N PRO A 158 18.04 -14.44 -14.52
CA PRO A 158 18.29 -14.18 -13.09
C PRO A 158 18.80 -12.76 -12.86
N MET A 159 18.11 -11.98 -12.03
CA MET A 159 18.38 -10.56 -11.76
C MET A 159 18.35 -10.29 -10.27
N SER A 160 19.26 -9.42 -9.78
CA SER A 160 19.15 -8.89 -8.42
C SER A 160 18.00 -7.90 -8.31
N MET A 161 17.57 -7.61 -7.08
CA MET A 161 16.50 -6.64 -6.82
C MET A 161 16.80 -5.27 -7.45
N GLU A 162 18.03 -4.79 -7.37
CA GLU A 162 18.46 -3.50 -7.94
C GLU A 162 18.37 -3.50 -9.47
N GLN A 163 18.69 -4.64 -10.10
CA GLN A 163 18.55 -4.81 -11.55
C GLN A 163 17.08 -4.79 -11.97
N ILE A 164 16.20 -5.45 -11.20
CA ILE A 164 14.76 -5.47 -11.43
C ILE A 164 14.19 -4.05 -11.30
N ILE A 165 14.49 -3.36 -10.19
CA ILE A 165 14.05 -1.99 -9.98
C ILE A 165 14.46 -1.10 -11.17
N ARG A 166 15.70 -1.20 -11.63
CA ARG A 166 16.20 -0.44 -12.78
C ARG A 166 15.46 -0.79 -14.07
N ALA A 167 15.17 -2.06 -14.32
CA ALA A 167 14.45 -2.51 -15.51
C ALA A 167 13.01 -1.99 -15.52
N VAL A 168 12.28 -2.18 -14.43
CA VAL A 168 10.89 -1.69 -14.25
C VAL A 168 10.83 -0.16 -14.32
N TRP A 169 11.82 0.52 -13.73
CA TRP A 169 11.92 1.98 -13.80
C TRP A 169 11.96 2.50 -15.23
N ARG A 170 12.73 1.83 -16.10
CA ARG A 170 12.83 2.17 -17.53
C ARG A 170 11.55 1.83 -18.28
N GLU A 171 10.99 0.65 -18.03
CA GLU A 171 9.78 0.16 -18.70
C GLU A 171 8.58 1.09 -18.43
N LEU A 172 8.41 1.52 -17.19
CA LEU A 172 7.36 2.45 -16.80
C LEU A 172 7.69 3.93 -17.12
N GLY A 173 8.88 4.23 -17.66
CA GLY A 173 9.31 5.60 -17.90
C GLY A 173 9.26 6.46 -16.63
N LEU A 174 9.74 5.89 -15.51
CA LEU A 174 9.81 6.61 -14.25
C LEU A 174 10.99 7.59 -14.28
N HIS A 175 10.83 8.74 -13.63
CA HIS A 175 11.87 9.73 -13.50
C HIS A 175 12.15 9.96 -12.02
N ALA A 176 13.43 10.11 -11.67
CA ALA A 176 13.80 10.53 -10.32
C ALA A 176 13.12 11.88 -10.04
N GLY A 177 12.23 11.89 -9.06
CA GLY A 177 11.56 13.11 -8.62
C GLY A 177 12.56 14.04 -7.94
N ALA A 178 12.17 15.32 -7.79
CA ALA A 178 12.95 16.29 -7.02
C ALA A 178 13.13 15.88 -5.54
N TYR A 179 12.38 14.90 -5.07
CA TYR A 179 12.40 14.40 -3.71
C TYR A 179 12.99 12.99 -3.67
N TYR A 180 14.08 12.85 -2.92
CA TYR A 180 14.78 11.59 -2.66
C TYR A 180 13.83 10.48 -2.15
N TYR A 181 12.90 10.80 -1.25
CA TYR A 181 11.89 9.88 -0.71
C TYR A 181 11.05 9.19 -1.79
N ARG A 182 10.59 9.92 -2.79
CA ARG A 182 9.78 9.31 -3.87
C ARG A 182 10.54 8.28 -4.69
N THR A 183 11.84 8.44 -4.80
CA THR A 183 12.71 7.47 -5.47
C THR A 183 12.83 6.18 -4.66
N LEU A 184 12.99 6.30 -3.33
CA LEU A 184 13.03 5.16 -2.42
C LEU A 184 11.67 4.44 -2.35
N GLU A 185 10.58 5.19 -2.20
CA GLU A 185 9.21 4.64 -2.21
C GLU A 185 8.95 3.84 -3.48
N THR A 186 9.34 4.35 -4.64
CA THR A 186 9.20 3.63 -5.91
C THR A 186 9.95 2.30 -5.89
N GLY A 187 11.15 2.25 -5.32
CA GLY A 187 11.90 1.01 -5.13
C GLY A 187 11.16 0.03 -4.23
N ASN A 188 10.56 0.50 -3.15
CA ASN A 188 9.79 -0.33 -2.22
C ASN A 188 8.49 -0.87 -2.84
N MET A 189 7.79 -0.07 -3.64
CA MET A 189 6.62 -0.54 -4.40
C MET A 189 6.99 -1.69 -5.35
N ILE A 190 8.13 -1.58 -6.06
CA ILE A 190 8.60 -2.65 -6.94
C ILE A 190 9.00 -3.89 -6.14
N ARG A 191 9.68 -3.73 -4.98
CA ARG A 191 9.99 -4.84 -4.05
C ARG A 191 8.74 -5.57 -3.62
N SER A 192 7.72 -4.84 -3.22
CA SER A 192 6.43 -5.40 -2.78
C SER A 192 5.74 -6.18 -3.92
N LEU A 193 5.84 -5.73 -5.18
CA LEU A 193 5.35 -6.50 -6.33
C LEU A 193 6.19 -7.75 -6.60
N VAL A 194 7.51 -7.71 -6.42
CA VAL A 194 8.37 -8.90 -6.51
C VAL A 194 8.00 -9.91 -5.42
N GLN A 195 7.76 -9.45 -4.18
CA GLN A 195 7.34 -10.32 -3.07
C GLN A 195 5.98 -10.98 -3.37
N LEU A 196 5.00 -10.21 -3.88
CA LEU A 196 3.72 -10.76 -4.34
C LEU A 196 3.92 -11.85 -5.38
N LEU A 197 4.78 -11.65 -6.38
CA LEU A 197 5.07 -12.64 -7.42
C LEU A 197 5.77 -13.88 -6.87
N CYS A 198 6.61 -13.74 -5.85
CA CYS A 198 7.23 -14.87 -5.16
C CYS A 198 6.19 -15.68 -4.35
N SER A 199 5.30 -15.01 -3.61
CA SER A 199 4.26 -15.70 -2.84
C SER A 199 3.27 -16.44 -3.74
N GLU A 200 3.03 -15.96 -4.94
CA GLU A 200 2.21 -16.62 -5.97
C GLU A 200 2.96 -17.73 -6.73
N GLY A 201 4.25 -17.96 -6.45
CA GLY A 201 5.06 -18.94 -7.16
C GLY A 201 5.37 -18.55 -8.61
N ARG A 202 5.19 -17.28 -8.98
CA ARG A 202 5.50 -16.74 -10.33
C ARG A 202 6.96 -16.33 -10.48
N LEU A 203 7.64 -16.11 -9.37
CA LEU A 203 9.09 -15.93 -9.29
C LEU A 203 9.70 -16.92 -8.31
N GLU A 204 10.85 -17.44 -8.69
CA GLU A 204 11.76 -18.18 -7.81
C GLU A 204 12.92 -17.29 -7.44
N HIS A 205 13.48 -17.46 -6.25
CA HIS A 205 14.66 -16.74 -5.82
C HIS A 205 15.73 -17.67 -5.28
N ARG A 206 16.98 -17.27 -5.42
CA ARG A 206 18.16 -17.99 -4.93
C ARG A 206 19.25 -17.02 -4.52
N PHE A 207 20.08 -17.44 -3.60
CA PHE A 207 21.29 -16.71 -3.23
C PHE A 207 22.50 -17.26 -4.00
N GLU A 208 23.27 -16.35 -4.62
CA GLU A 208 24.50 -16.65 -5.32
C GLU A 208 25.52 -15.56 -4.94
N ASP A 209 26.67 -15.97 -4.39
CA ASP A 209 27.71 -15.07 -3.87
C ASP A 209 27.21 -13.99 -2.92
N GLY A 210 26.24 -14.31 -2.06
CA GLY A 210 25.64 -13.39 -1.09
C GLY A 210 24.62 -12.40 -1.68
N VAL A 211 24.30 -12.50 -2.97
CA VAL A 211 23.30 -11.69 -3.65
C VAL A 211 22.07 -12.54 -3.95
N GLU A 212 20.90 -12.02 -3.59
CA GLU A 212 19.63 -12.62 -3.97
C GLU A 212 19.30 -12.33 -5.42
N HIS A 213 18.98 -13.39 -6.18
CA HIS A 213 18.57 -13.31 -7.57
C HIS A 213 17.18 -13.90 -7.73
N PHE A 214 16.38 -13.25 -8.55
CA PHE A 214 15.01 -13.64 -8.90
C PHE A 214 14.96 -14.09 -10.35
N ASN A 215 14.16 -15.11 -10.62
CA ASN A 215 13.96 -15.69 -11.93
C ASN A 215 12.48 -16.00 -12.14
N ARG A 216 12.00 -15.88 -13.39
CA ARG A 216 10.63 -16.28 -13.71
C ARG A 216 10.42 -17.78 -13.51
N ALA A 217 9.31 -18.13 -12.85
CA ALA A 217 8.80 -19.49 -12.79
C ALA A 217 7.59 -19.59 -13.72
N GLY A 218 7.68 -20.46 -14.72
CA GLY A 218 6.59 -20.71 -15.69
C GLY A 218 6.32 -19.56 -16.69
N THR A 219 5.07 -19.53 -17.17
CA THR A 219 4.53 -18.52 -18.09
C THR A 219 3.56 -17.60 -17.36
N TRP A 220 3.37 -16.38 -17.88
CA TRP A 220 2.33 -15.49 -17.36
C TRP A 220 0.97 -15.97 -17.86
N GLU A 221 0.14 -16.44 -16.93
CA GLU A 221 -1.28 -16.70 -17.15
C GLU A 221 -2.07 -15.60 -16.41
N ALA A 222 -2.92 -14.89 -17.15
CA ALA A 222 -3.67 -13.72 -16.66
C ALA A 222 -4.81 -14.14 -15.72
#